data_9755a97906538c79060baf0f7817a44e
#
_entry.id   9755a97906538c79060baf0f7817a44e
#
_cell.length_a   1.000
_cell.length_b   1.000
_cell.length_c   1.000
_cell.angle_alpha   90.00
_cell.angle_beta   90.00
_cell.angle_gamma   90.00
#
_symmetry.space_group_name_H-M   'P 1'
#
loop_
_entity.id
_entity.type
_entity.pdbx_description
1 polymer ?
#
loop_
_entity_poly.entity_id
_entity_poly.type
_entity_poly.pdbx_seq_one_letter_code
_entity_poly.pdbx_strand_id
1 'polypeptide(L)'
;MKYFKIEEFHCDGINCYDKMDASFLEMLDKARGYANTPFKLTSTWRSVEKNNSLKNSSKNSSHLKGMAVDIACSDSVSRQKIITGLIKAGFTRIGVSETFIHCDNDNKTDAIWLY
;
A
#
# COMPACT_ATOMS: atom_id res chain seq x y z
N MET A 1 10.73 -5.64 10.76
CA MET A 1 10.15 -6.26 9.54
C MET A 1 11.13 -7.27 8.97
N LYS A 2 10.62 -8.32 8.37
CA LYS A 2 11.44 -9.39 7.80
C LYS A 2 11.73 -9.18 6.31
N TYR A 3 10.77 -8.63 5.57
CA TYR A 3 10.84 -8.55 4.11
C TYR A 3 11.06 -7.15 3.57
N PHE A 4 10.70 -6.13 4.33
CA PHE A 4 10.91 -4.72 3.94
C PHE A 4 12.08 -4.11 4.69
N LYS A 5 12.72 -3.15 4.05
CA LYS A 5 13.73 -2.29 4.67
C LYS A 5 13.13 -0.90 4.90
N ILE A 6 13.62 -0.20 5.91
CA ILE A 6 13.18 1.16 6.23
C ILE A 6 13.30 2.08 5.01
N GLU A 7 14.36 1.90 4.21
CA GLU A 7 14.64 2.72 3.03
C GLU A 7 13.60 2.60 1.93
N GLU A 8 12.78 1.55 1.93
CA GLU A 8 11.71 1.37 0.94
C GLU A 8 10.52 2.30 1.18
N PHE A 9 10.44 2.95 2.35
CA PHE A 9 9.35 3.85 2.72
C PHE A 9 9.78 5.30 2.56
N HIS A 10 9.72 5.80 1.33
CA HIS A 10 10.04 7.19 1.04
C HIS A 10 8.89 7.86 0.30
N CYS A 11 8.78 9.16 0.47
CA CYS A 11 7.79 10.00 -0.17
C CYS A 11 8.50 11.28 -0.64
N ASP A 12 8.44 11.52 -1.96
CA ASP A 12 9.11 12.68 -2.59
C ASP A 12 10.58 12.83 -2.18
N GLY A 13 11.33 11.70 -2.14
CA GLY A 13 12.75 11.70 -1.81
C GLY A 13 13.09 11.75 -0.34
N ILE A 14 12.10 11.78 0.55
CA ILE A 14 12.29 11.84 2.00
C ILE A 14 11.83 10.52 2.60
N ASN A 15 12.60 9.96 3.54
CA ASN A 15 12.16 8.75 4.24
C ASN A 15 10.97 9.09 5.14
N CYS A 16 9.88 8.34 5.00
CA CYS A 16 8.67 8.54 5.77
C CYS A 16 8.23 7.30 6.56
N TYR A 17 9.17 6.40 6.83
CA TYR A 17 8.89 5.20 7.60
C TYR A 17 8.26 5.51 8.96
N ASP A 18 8.72 6.56 9.63
CA ASP A 18 8.21 6.98 10.94
C ASP A 18 6.77 7.53 10.90
N LYS A 19 6.25 7.83 9.70
CA LYS A 19 4.87 8.26 9.50
C LYS A 19 3.93 7.08 9.25
N MET A 20 4.46 5.87 9.10
CA MET A 20 3.66 4.69 8.81
C MET A 20 3.13 4.07 10.10
N ASP A 21 1.88 3.60 10.04
CA ASP A 21 1.24 2.90 11.15
C ASP A 21 1.90 1.53 11.40
N ALA A 22 2.25 1.24 12.64
CA ALA A 22 2.97 0.02 13.00
C ALA A 22 2.18 -1.25 12.67
N SER A 23 0.88 -1.25 12.95
CA SER A 23 0.00 -2.38 12.66
C SER A 23 -0.09 -2.64 11.15
N PHE A 24 -0.20 -1.58 10.36
CA PHE A 24 -0.20 -1.68 8.91
C PHE A 24 1.11 -2.28 8.40
N LEU A 25 2.25 -1.80 8.89
CA LEU A 25 3.56 -2.30 8.49
C LEU A 25 3.71 -3.80 8.76
N GLU A 26 3.23 -4.27 9.90
CA GLU A 26 3.29 -5.68 10.24
C GLU A 26 2.47 -6.53 9.28
N MET A 27 1.25 -6.10 8.94
CA MET A 27 0.41 -6.78 7.96
C MET A 27 1.04 -6.78 6.57
N LEU A 28 1.58 -5.66 6.15
CA LEU A 28 2.20 -5.50 4.83
C LEU A 28 3.42 -6.43 4.68
N ASP A 29 4.24 -6.50 5.72
CA ASP A 29 5.42 -7.36 5.72
C ASP A 29 5.02 -8.84 5.59
N LYS A 30 4.00 -9.28 6.31
CA LYS A 30 3.45 -10.63 6.18
C LYS A 30 2.92 -10.89 4.77
N ALA A 31 2.22 -9.91 4.20
CA ALA A 31 1.67 -10.03 2.84
C ALA A 31 2.78 -10.27 1.81
N ARG A 32 3.87 -9.54 1.92
CA ARG A 32 5.03 -9.73 1.03
C ARG A 32 5.60 -11.14 1.15
N GLY A 33 5.69 -11.66 2.36
CA GLY A 33 6.15 -13.03 2.60
C GLY A 33 5.23 -14.06 1.95
N TYR A 34 3.93 -13.92 2.12
CA TYR A 34 2.96 -14.82 1.51
C TYR A 34 2.94 -14.72 -0.02
N ALA A 35 3.08 -13.52 -0.56
CA ALA A 35 3.05 -13.30 -2.01
C ALA A 35 4.26 -13.92 -2.71
N ASN A 36 5.38 -14.04 -2.02
CA ASN A 36 6.63 -14.54 -2.58
C ASN A 36 7.01 -13.82 -3.87
N THR A 37 6.86 -12.51 -3.88
CA THR A 37 7.24 -11.63 -4.99
C THR A 37 7.58 -10.25 -4.41
N PRO A 38 8.47 -9.49 -5.05
CA PRO A 38 8.81 -8.16 -4.56
C PRO A 38 7.61 -7.22 -4.57
N PHE A 39 7.51 -6.38 -3.55
CA PHE A 39 6.55 -5.28 -3.48
C PHE A 39 7.32 -3.98 -3.67
N LYS A 40 7.26 -3.41 -4.86
CA LYS A 40 7.87 -2.12 -5.13
C LYS A 40 6.84 -1.04 -4.78
N LEU A 41 7.11 -0.28 -3.72
CA LEU A 41 6.21 0.74 -3.25
C LEU A 41 6.36 2.01 -4.09
N THR A 42 5.27 2.48 -4.66
CA THR A 42 5.22 3.71 -5.47
C THR A 42 4.55 4.86 -4.75
N SER A 43 3.77 4.56 -3.71
CA SER A 43 3.18 5.56 -2.84
C SER A 43 3.05 4.97 -1.44
N THR A 44 3.43 5.77 -0.44
CA THR A 44 3.39 5.38 0.97
C THR A 44 2.62 6.46 1.73
N TRP A 45 3.19 7.03 2.80
CA TRP A 45 2.55 8.16 3.47
C TRP A 45 2.51 9.39 2.54
N ARG A 46 1.44 10.17 2.66
CA ARG A 46 1.31 11.47 1.98
C ARG A 46 1.05 12.56 3.01
N SER A 47 1.68 13.72 2.80
CA SER A 47 1.30 14.93 3.51
C SER A 47 -0.04 15.43 2.99
N VAL A 48 -0.69 16.32 3.75
CA VAL A 48 -1.94 16.96 3.31
C VAL A 48 -1.72 17.72 2.00
N GLU A 49 -0.60 18.45 1.89
CA GLU A 49 -0.26 19.21 0.69
C GLU A 49 -0.10 18.30 -0.53
N LYS A 50 0.62 17.19 -0.38
CA LYS A 50 0.80 16.23 -1.47
C LYS A 50 -0.53 15.62 -1.90
N ASN A 51 -1.35 15.20 -0.94
CA ASN A 51 -2.65 14.62 -1.23
C ASN A 51 -3.56 15.60 -1.97
N ASN A 52 -3.58 16.87 -1.55
CA ASN A 52 -4.39 17.90 -2.19
C ASN A 52 -3.90 18.24 -3.60
N SER A 53 -2.63 18.00 -3.90
CA SER A 53 -2.07 18.25 -5.23
C SER A 53 -2.42 17.15 -6.24
N LEU A 54 -2.86 15.98 -5.79
CA LEU A 54 -3.17 14.86 -6.65
C LEU A 54 -4.61 14.94 -7.16
N LYS A 55 -4.76 14.77 -8.47
CA LYS A 55 -6.06 14.72 -9.12
C LYS A 55 -6.81 13.47 -8.64
N ASN A 56 -8.08 13.62 -8.32
CA ASN A 56 -8.97 12.56 -7.88
C ASN A 56 -8.58 11.92 -6.53
N SER A 57 -7.70 12.56 -5.74
CA SER A 57 -7.43 12.07 -4.40
C SER A 57 -8.57 12.40 -3.45
N SER A 58 -8.83 11.50 -2.50
CA SER A 58 -9.80 11.75 -1.43
C SER A 58 -9.18 12.59 -0.34
N LYS A 59 -9.92 13.54 0.23
CA LYS A 59 -9.49 14.28 1.42
C LYS A 59 -9.34 13.39 2.64
N ASN A 60 -9.97 12.22 2.63
CA ASN A 60 -9.88 11.23 3.70
C ASN A 60 -9.06 10.02 3.28
N SER A 61 -8.04 10.23 2.46
CA SER A 61 -7.18 9.15 1.98
C SER A 61 -6.45 8.44 3.12
N SER A 62 -6.41 7.12 3.07
CA SER A 62 -5.70 6.30 4.04
C SER A 62 -4.19 6.51 3.99
N HIS A 63 -3.64 7.01 2.88
CA HIS A 63 -2.24 7.40 2.78
C HIS A 63 -1.86 8.50 3.76
N LEU A 64 -2.78 9.41 4.10
CA LEU A 64 -2.55 10.47 5.08
C LEU A 64 -2.28 9.93 6.48
N LYS A 65 -2.80 8.75 6.79
CA LYS A 65 -2.70 8.12 8.11
C LYS A 65 -1.52 7.15 8.21
N GLY A 66 -0.76 6.96 7.12
CA GLY A 66 0.28 5.93 7.08
C GLY A 66 -0.28 4.51 7.09
N MET A 67 -1.52 4.31 6.66
CA MET A 67 -2.23 3.03 6.67
C MET A 67 -2.46 2.48 5.26
N ALA A 68 -1.76 2.99 4.28
CA ALA A 68 -1.91 2.57 2.88
C ALA A 68 -0.61 2.64 2.12
N VAL A 69 -0.48 1.76 1.13
CA VAL A 69 0.58 1.85 0.11
C VAL A 69 -0.01 1.49 -1.24
N ASP A 70 0.66 1.97 -2.29
CA ASP A 70 0.46 1.49 -3.65
C ASP A 70 1.70 0.68 -4.05
N ILE A 71 1.46 -0.48 -4.65
CA ILE A 71 2.49 -1.45 -5.04
C ILE A 71 2.51 -1.52 -6.57
N ALA A 72 3.66 -1.25 -7.19
CA ALA A 72 3.78 -1.34 -8.64
C ALA A 72 3.43 -2.75 -9.13
N CYS A 73 2.55 -2.84 -10.12
CA CYS A 73 2.11 -4.12 -10.68
C CYS A 73 1.52 -3.89 -12.07
N SER A 74 2.13 -4.45 -13.10
CA SER A 74 1.70 -4.26 -14.48
C SER A 74 1.40 -5.57 -15.22
N ASP A 75 1.50 -6.71 -14.56
CA ASP A 75 1.24 -8.00 -15.18
C ASP A 75 0.33 -8.88 -14.33
N SER A 76 -0.35 -9.81 -14.99
CA SER A 76 -1.37 -10.64 -14.36
C SER A 76 -0.80 -11.65 -13.38
N VAL A 77 0.39 -12.16 -13.61
CA VAL A 77 1.04 -13.15 -12.73
C VAL A 77 1.41 -12.49 -11.39
N SER A 78 2.10 -11.35 -11.45
CA SER A 78 2.45 -10.59 -10.24
C SER A 78 1.20 -10.12 -9.50
N ARG A 79 0.18 -9.70 -10.23
CA ARG A 79 -1.09 -9.24 -9.63
C ARG A 79 -1.74 -10.35 -8.82
N GLN A 80 -1.79 -11.57 -9.35
CA GLN A 80 -2.33 -12.71 -8.64
C GLN A 80 -1.57 -12.99 -7.34
N LYS A 81 -0.23 -12.97 -7.41
CA LYS A 81 0.61 -13.21 -6.24
C LYS A 81 0.44 -12.13 -5.17
N ILE A 82 0.44 -10.87 -5.58
CA ILE A 82 0.30 -9.73 -4.66
C ILE A 82 -1.06 -9.77 -3.97
N ILE A 83 -2.15 -9.91 -4.73
CA ILE A 83 -3.49 -9.92 -4.16
C ILE A 83 -3.69 -11.12 -3.24
N THR A 84 -3.21 -12.30 -3.63
CA THR A 84 -3.28 -13.49 -2.78
C THR A 84 -2.53 -13.28 -1.46
N GLY A 85 -1.33 -12.70 -1.52
CA GLY A 85 -0.55 -12.39 -0.33
C GLY A 85 -1.24 -11.40 0.59
N LEU A 86 -1.83 -10.35 0.02
CA LEU A 86 -2.58 -9.34 0.78
C LEU A 86 -3.78 -9.98 1.51
N ILE A 87 -4.54 -10.80 0.82
CA ILE A 87 -5.71 -11.48 1.41
C ILE A 87 -5.28 -12.42 2.53
N LYS A 88 -4.22 -13.19 2.32
CA LYS A 88 -3.69 -14.09 3.36
C LYS A 88 -3.21 -13.34 4.60
N ALA A 89 -2.69 -12.15 4.44
CA ALA A 89 -2.25 -11.32 5.56
C ALA A 89 -3.40 -10.64 6.31
N GLY A 90 -4.63 -10.71 5.78
CA GLY A 90 -5.80 -10.16 6.44
C GLY A 90 -6.31 -8.83 5.84
N PHE A 91 -5.76 -8.38 4.73
CA PHE A 91 -6.28 -7.18 4.08
C PHE A 91 -7.65 -7.42 3.49
N THR A 92 -8.57 -6.51 3.76
CA THR A 92 -9.95 -6.55 3.28
C THR A 92 -10.29 -5.34 2.41
N ARG A 93 -9.29 -4.49 2.15
CA ARG A 93 -9.44 -3.29 1.33
C ARG A 93 -8.32 -3.27 0.30
N ILE A 94 -8.68 -3.51 -0.96
CA ILE A 94 -7.72 -3.64 -2.07
C ILE A 94 -8.26 -2.89 -3.28
N GLY A 95 -7.42 -2.00 -3.84
CA GLY A 95 -7.72 -1.32 -5.10
C GLY A 95 -6.86 -1.87 -6.22
N VAL A 96 -7.46 -2.12 -7.38
CA VAL A 96 -6.77 -2.72 -8.52
C VAL A 96 -6.75 -1.76 -9.69
N SER A 97 -5.54 -1.37 -10.10
CA SER A 97 -5.29 -0.56 -11.29
C SER A 97 -4.47 -1.36 -12.30
N GLU A 98 -4.38 -0.88 -13.53
CA GLU A 98 -3.54 -1.51 -14.54
C GLU A 98 -2.05 -1.51 -14.16
N THR A 99 -1.60 -0.53 -13.38
CA THR A 99 -0.18 -0.32 -13.10
C THR A 99 0.19 -0.44 -11.62
N PHE A 100 -0.79 -0.58 -10.73
CA PHE A 100 -0.51 -0.72 -9.31
C PHE A 100 -1.65 -1.43 -8.57
N ILE A 101 -1.35 -1.86 -7.36
CA ILE A 101 -2.33 -2.38 -6.40
C ILE A 101 -2.24 -1.53 -5.15
N HIS A 102 -3.37 -0.97 -4.75
CA HIS A 102 -3.52 -0.27 -3.48
C HIS A 102 -3.96 -1.25 -2.40
N CYS A 103 -3.41 -1.11 -1.20
CA CYS A 103 -3.96 -1.78 -0.03
C CYS A 103 -3.91 -0.85 1.17
N ASP A 104 -4.90 -0.98 2.04
CA ASP A 104 -4.97 -0.28 3.31
C ASP A 104 -5.65 -1.13 4.37
N ASN A 105 -5.39 -0.83 5.64
CA ASN A 105 -6.11 -1.42 6.77
C ASN A 105 -6.90 -0.35 7.55
N ASP A 106 -7.32 0.70 6.87
CA ASP A 106 -8.11 1.76 7.47
C ASP A 106 -9.48 1.26 7.90
N ASN A 107 -10.08 1.95 8.87
CA ASN A 107 -11.40 1.61 9.40
C ASN A 107 -12.50 2.14 8.47
N LYS A 108 -12.59 1.54 7.30
CA LYS A 108 -13.57 1.85 6.26
C LYS A 108 -14.21 0.54 5.78
N THR A 109 -15.27 0.64 4.98
CA THR A 109 -15.97 -0.53 4.44
C THR A 109 -15.03 -1.45 3.66
N ASP A 110 -15.07 -2.75 3.94
CA ASP A 110 -14.32 -3.75 3.20
C ASP A 110 -14.73 -3.73 1.73
N ALA A 111 -13.77 -3.69 0.84
CA ALA A 111 -14.05 -3.63 -0.59
C ALA A 111 -12.81 -4.00 -1.43
N ILE A 112 -13.07 -4.54 -2.61
CA ILE A 112 -12.06 -4.63 -3.67
C ILE A 112 -12.65 -3.83 -4.83
N TRP A 113 -11.91 -2.82 -5.28
CA TRP A 113 -12.40 -1.91 -6.33
C TRP A 113 -11.43 -1.80 -7.49
N LEU A 114 -11.95 -1.33 -8.59
CA LEU A 114 -11.18 -1.04 -9.80
C LEU A 114 -11.01 0.48 -9.94
N TYR A 115 -9.86 0.88 -10.40
CA TYR A 115 -9.60 2.27 -10.74
C TYR A 115 -10.02 2.56 -12.18
#